data_80dd69f911bd489bcb431a4ba1b43bf6
#
_entry.id   80dd69f911bd489bcb431a4ba1b43bf6
#
_cell.length_a   1.000
_cell.length_b   1.000
_cell.length_c   1.000
_cell.angle_alpha   90.00
_cell.angle_beta   90.00
_cell.angle_gamma   90.00
#
_symmetry.space_group_name_H-M   'P 1'
#
loop_
_entity.id
_entity.type
_entity.pdbx_description
1 polymer ?
#
loop_
_entity_poly.entity_id
_entity_poly.type
_entity_poly.pdbx_seq_one_letter_code
_entity_poly.pdbx_strand_id
1 'polypeptide(L)'
;TQLRDCGNHRRVETWENANLQAGVFARHVMNVEHPVENPAWFWTDQLNINYQFVGDMAAAEWLVRGEINPELRQESSFVLFGVTDGVIVGGITVNAAKEMRHLKKLISKQAAFEADKYLDISQDLRKLVK
;
A
#
# COMPACT_ATOMS: atom_id res chain seq x y z
N THR A 1 -11.80 14.54 6.11
CA THR A 1 -12.68 13.61 5.39
C THR A 1 -12.59 12.23 6.04
N GLN A 2 -13.72 11.60 6.32
CA GLN A 2 -13.77 10.30 7.00
C GLN A 2 -14.12 9.22 5.98
N LEU A 3 -13.30 8.18 5.92
CA LEU A 3 -13.64 6.95 5.19
C LEU A 3 -14.37 6.00 6.13
N ARG A 4 -15.36 5.29 5.59
CA ARG A 4 -16.08 4.25 6.30
C ARG A 4 -15.39 2.91 5.97
N ASP A 5 -14.75 2.32 6.97
CA ASP A 5 -14.09 1.03 6.83
C ASP A 5 -14.71 0.07 7.86
N CYS A 6 -15.37 -1.00 7.39
CA CYS A 6 -16.00 -2.04 8.23
C CYS A 6 -16.83 -1.50 9.41
N GLY A 7 -17.55 -0.41 9.21
CA GLY A 7 -18.37 0.23 10.25
C GLY A 7 -17.63 1.28 11.10
N ASN A 8 -16.32 1.40 10.98
CA ASN A 8 -15.53 2.43 11.63
C ASN A 8 -15.30 3.62 10.71
N HIS A 9 -15.21 4.82 11.29
CA HIS A 9 -14.84 6.03 10.55
C HIS A 9 -13.35 6.27 10.74
N ARG A 10 -12.60 6.23 9.65
CA ARG A 10 -11.18 6.61 9.61
C ARG A 10 -10.99 7.97 8.98
N ARG A 11 -10.07 8.75 9.53
CA ARG A 11 -9.60 9.98 8.91
C ARG A 11 -8.31 9.67 8.15
N VAL A 12 -8.33 9.93 6.84
CA VAL A 12 -7.16 9.76 5.98
C VAL A 12 -6.79 11.13 5.42
N GLU A 13 -5.72 11.72 5.96
CA GLU A 13 -5.28 13.08 5.67
C GLU A 13 -4.14 13.05 4.63
N THR A 14 -4.42 12.49 3.44
CA THR A 14 -3.48 12.46 2.34
C THR A 14 -3.99 13.24 1.14
N TRP A 15 -3.08 13.76 0.32
CA TRP A 15 -3.40 14.46 -0.91
C TRP A 15 -4.24 13.59 -1.87
N GLU A 16 -3.87 12.31 -2.03
CA GLU A 16 -4.62 11.37 -2.87
C GLU A 16 -6.07 11.22 -2.38
N ASN A 17 -6.26 11.02 -1.07
CA ASN A 17 -7.59 10.86 -0.50
C ASN A 17 -8.45 12.13 -0.66
N ALA A 18 -7.87 13.31 -0.55
CA ALA A 18 -8.58 14.56 -0.78
C ALA A 18 -9.09 14.65 -2.22
N ASN A 19 -8.26 14.30 -3.22
CA ASN A 19 -8.66 14.26 -4.62
C ASN A 19 -9.72 13.18 -4.91
N LEU A 20 -9.52 11.98 -4.34
CA LEU A 20 -10.48 10.87 -4.50
C LEU A 20 -11.86 11.27 -3.98
N GLN A 21 -11.93 11.82 -2.77
CA GLN A 21 -13.21 12.20 -2.16
C GLN A 21 -13.88 13.37 -2.87
N ALA A 22 -13.13 14.32 -3.40
CA ALA A 22 -13.68 15.37 -4.24
C ALA A 22 -14.34 14.79 -5.50
N GLY A 23 -13.67 13.81 -6.14
CA GLY A 23 -14.21 13.09 -7.29
C GLY A 23 -15.45 12.26 -6.95
N VAL A 24 -15.46 11.56 -5.81
CA VAL A 24 -16.62 10.80 -5.30
C VAL A 24 -17.80 11.74 -5.06
N PHE A 25 -17.56 12.87 -4.40
CA PHE A 25 -18.62 13.87 -4.15
C PHE A 25 -19.20 14.41 -5.46
N ALA A 26 -18.34 14.81 -6.41
CA ALA A 26 -18.81 15.33 -7.70
C ALA A 26 -19.68 14.29 -8.45
N ARG A 27 -19.27 13.02 -8.49
CA ARG A 27 -20.03 11.94 -9.11
C ARG A 27 -21.35 11.69 -8.39
N HIS A 28 -21.37 11.74 -7.06
CA HIS A 28 -22.58 11.61 -6.28
C HIS A 28 -23.61 12.70 -6.66
N VAL A 29 -23.16 13.97 -6.74
CA VAL A 29 -24.03 15.09 -7.15
C VAL A 29 -24.56 14.91 -8.57
N MET A 30 -23.74 14.33 -9.47
CA MET A 30 -24.12 14.07 -10.87
C MET A 30 -24.89 12.78 -11.06
N ASN A 31 -25.14 12.00 -10.00
CA ASN A 31 -25.78 10.68 -10.04
C ASN A 31 -25.07 9.69 -10.97
N VAL A 32 -23.72 9.72 -10.98
CA VAL A 32 -22.85 8.82 -11.74
C VAL A 32 -22.22 7.80 -10.79
N GLU A 33 -22.01 6.57 -11.28
CA GLU A 33 -21.44 5.47 -10.52
C GLU A 33 -20.05 5.83 -9.91
N HIS A 34 -19.82 5.37 -8.69
CA HIS A 34 -18.55 5.61 -7.98
C HIS A 34 -17.48 4.60 -8.43
N PRO A 35 -16.21 5.01 -8.58
CA PRO A 35 -15.12 4.08 -8.81
C PRO A 35 -14.90 3.21 -7.57
N VAL A 36 -14.33 2.02 -7.77
CA VAL A 36 -13.88 1.15 -6.68
C VAL A 36 -12.87 1.90 -5.82
N GLU A 37 -13.06 1.88 -4.50
CA GLU A 37 -12.12 2.49 -3.57
C GLU A 37 -10.76 1.76 -3.62
N ASN A 38 -9.70 2.52 -3.89
CA ASN A 38 -8.35 2.02 -3.77
C ASN A 38 -7.88 2.14 -2.31
N PRO A 39 -6.97 1.25 -1.84
CA PRO A 39 -6.38 1.41 -0.52
C PRO A 39 -5.67 2.76 -0.42
N ALA A 40 -5.79 3.40 0.76
CA ALA A 40 -5.15 4.68 1.02
C ALA A 40 -3.65 4.60 0.73
N TRP A 41 -3.13 5.59 0.00
CA TRP A 41 -1.74 5.63 -0.41
C TRP A 41 -1.17 7.04 -0.26
N PHE A 42 0.10 7.13 0.12
CA PHE A 42 0.86 8.37 0.13
C PHE A 42 2.35 8.10 -0.05
N TRP A 43 3.12 9.14 -0.29
CA TRP A 43 4.58 9.05 -0.43
C TRP A 43 5.28 10.23 0.21
N THR A 44 6.56 10.06 0.48
CA THR A 44 7.47 11.13 0.87
C THR A 44 8.87 10.83 0.35
N ASP A 45 9.58 11.89 -0.03
CA ASP A 45 10.99 11.81 -0.39
C ASP A 45 11.80 12.45 0.74
N GLN A 46 12.68 11.66 1.36
CA GLN A 46 13.52 12.09 2.47
C GLN A 46 14.96 11.70 2.20
N LEU A 47 15.88 12.67 2.21
CA LEU A 47 17.31 12.43 2.00
C LEU A 47 17.63 11.62 0.72
N ASN A 48 16.94 11.91 -0.38
CA ASN A 48 17.00 11.20 -1.66
C ASN A 48 16.52 9.74 -1.61
N ILE A 49 15.76 9.36 -0.60
CA ILE A 49 15.10 8.07 -0.50
C ILE A 49 13.60 8.27 -0.72
N ASN A 50 13.03 7.51 -1.65
CA ASN A 50 11.58 7.51 -1.90
C ASN A 50 10.90 6.46 -1.01
N TYR A 51 10.00 6.91 -0.18
CA TYR A 51 9.14 6.07 0.66
C TYR A 51 7.72 6.15 0.13
N GLN A 52 7.08 5.00 -0.07
CA GLN A 52 5.66 4.94 -0.38
C GLN A 52 4.94 4.00 0.57
N PHE A 53 3.74 4.37 0.94
CA PHE A 53 2.92 3.68 1.94
C PHE A 53 1.54 3.40 1.37
N VAL A 54 0.98 2.23 1.64
CA VAL A 54 -0.35 1.84 1.18
C VAL A 54 -1.06 0.97 2.22
N GLY A 55 -2.36 1.18 2.37
CA GLY A 55 -3.23 0.39 3.25
C GLY A 55 -3.10 0.73 4.72
N ASP A 56 -3.17 -0.26 5.58
CA ASP A 56 -3.17 -0.10 7.03
C ASP A 56 -1.75 -0.09 7.61
N MET A 57 -1.36 1.05 8.20
CA MET A 57 -0.05 1.19 8.86
C MET A 57 -0.04 0.63 10.28
N ALA A 58 -1.18 0.21 10.82
CA ALA A 58 -1.32 -0.46 12.12
C ALA A 58 -1.35 -1.99 12.00
N ALA A 59 -0.76 -2.55 10.92
CA ALA A 59 -0.65 -3.99 10.74
C ALA A 59 0.02 -4.66 11.95
N ALA A 60 -0.43 -5.87 12.28
CA ALA A 60 0.04 -6.61 13.46
C ALA A 60 1.52 -7.00 13.37
N GLU A 61 1.99 -7.29 12.16
CA GLU A 61 3.40 -7.60 11.90
C GLU A 61 3.86 -7.04 10.55
N TRP A 62 5.18 -6.81 10.43
CA TRP A 62 5.81 -6.31 9.22
C TRP A 62 6.93 -7.24 8.77
N LEU A 63 6.85 -7.68 7.52
CA LEU A 63 7.76 -8.67 6.94
C LEU A 63 8.52 -8.05 5.76
N VAL A 64 9.83 -8.23 5.74
CA VAL A 64 10.73 -7.58 4.78
C VAL A 64 10.99 -8.48 3.59
N ARG A 65 10.74 -7.97 2.39
CA ARG A 65 11.21 -8.53 1.13
C ARG A 65 12.40 -7.71 0.64
N GLY A 66 13.56 -8.31 0.54
CA GLY A 66 14.81 -7.67 0.24
C GLY A 66 15.70 -7.52 1.48
N GLU A 67 16.71 -6.68 1.39
CA GLU A 67 17.67 -6.48 2.46
C GLU A 67 17.62 -5.03 2.96
N ILE A 68 17.53 -4.87 4.27
CA ILE A 68 17.72 -3.57 4.93
C ILE A 68 19.19 -3.43 5.28
N ASN A 69 19.93 -2.70 4.45
CA ASN A 69 21.33 -2.44 4.70
C ASN A 69 21.54 -0.97 5.12
N PRO A 70 21.84 -0.71 6.41
CA PRO A 70 22.04 0.65 6.91
C PRO A 70 23.23 1.39 6.29
N GLU A 71 24.21 0.66 5.74
CA GLU A 71 25.40 1.26 5.10
C GLU A 71 25.07 1.76 3.69
N LEU A 72 24.18 1.09 2.97
CA LEU A 72 23.79 1.45 1.62
C LEU A 72 22.77 2.58 1.55
N ARG A 73 22.18 3.01 2.67
CA ARG A 73 21.25 4.14 2.81
C ARG A 73 20.40 4.42 1.56
N GLN A 74 20.88 5.30 0.67
CA GLN A 74 20.16 5.74 -0.53
C GLN A 74 20.03 4.67 -1.62
N GLU A 75 20.88 3.65 -1.62
CA GLU A 75 20.85 2.56 -2.59
C GLU A 75 19.99 1.37 -2.13
N SER A 76 19.61 1.34 -0.85
CA SER A 76 18.72 0.29 -0.34
C SER A 76 17.36 0.31 -1.04
N SER A 77 16.94 -0.84 -1.53
CA SER A 77 15.64 -1.02 -2.19
C SER A 77 14.95 -2.27 -1.64
N PHE A 78 13.83 -2.09 -0.97
CA PHE A 78 13.10 -3.19 -0.36
C PHE A 78 11.61 -2.89 -0.22
N VAL A 79 10.85 -3.92 0.10
CA VAL A 79 9.40 -3.87 0.32
C VAL A 79 9.09 -4.45 1.70
N LEU A 80 8.17 -3.82 2.41
CA LEU A 80 7.59 -4.33 3.65
C LEU A 80 6.14 -4.70 3.40
N PHE A 81 5.76 -5.91 3.81
CA PHE A 81 4.37 -6.34 3.86
C PHE A 81 3.84 -6.21 5.27
N GLY A 82 2.77 -5.45 5.45
CA GLY A 82 2.01 -5.38 6.68
C GLY A 82 0.94 -6.46 6.68
N VAL A 83 0.99 -7.34 7.68
CA VAL A 83 0.12 -8.51 7.77
C VAL A 83 -0.68 -8.48 9.07
N THR A 84 -1.97 -8.80 8.99
CA THR A 84 -2.86 -9.00 10.13
C THR A 84 -3.71 -10.22 9.86
N ASP A 85 -3.77 -11.16 10.80
CA ASP A 85 -4.51 -12.43 10.69
C ASP A 85 -4.18 -13.20 9.40
N GLY A 86 -2.91 -13.18 8.99
CA GLY A 86 -2.43 -13.86 7.79
C GLY A 86 -2.82 -13.20 6.46
N VAL A 87 -3.40 -12.00 6.48
CA VAL A 87 -3.82 -11.23 5.30
C VAL A 87 -2.93 -9.99 5.12
N ILE A 88 -2.59 -9.68 3.88
CA ILE A 88 -1.83 -8.46 3.54
C ILE A 88 -2.78 -7.25 3.63
N VAL A 89 -2.56 -6.40 4.63
CA VAL A 89 -3.39 -5.21 4.89
C VAL A 89 -2.64 -3.90 4.65
N GLY A 90 -1.31 -3.93 4.67
CA GLY A 90 -0.47 -2.76 4.47
C GLY A 90 0.77 -3.07 3.65
N GLY A 91 1.41 -2.02 3.14
CA GLY A 91 2.65 -2.15 2.39
C GLY A 91 3.48 -0.87 2.39
N ILE A 92 4.79 -1.04 2.46
CA ILE A 92 5.74 0.07 2.35
C ILE A 92 6.78 -0.29 1.29
N THR A 93 7.11 0.64 0.42
CA THR A 93 8.24 0.49 -0.50
C THR A 93 9.29 1.56 -0.19
N VAL A 94 10.53 1.15 -0.19
CA VAL A 94 11.70 2.03 -0.07
C VAL A 94 12.50 1.90 -1.34
N ASN A 95 12.63 2.97 -2.12
CA ASN A 95 13.26 3.00 -3.46
C ASN A 95 12.74 1.92 -4.44
N ALA A 96 11.56 1.37 -4.17
CA ALA A 96 10.93 0.27 -4.93
C ALA A 96 9.54 0.67 -5.46
N ALA A 97 9.39 1.89 -5.97
CA ALA A 97 8.12 2.46 -6.41
C ALA A 97 7.36 1.59 -7.42
N LYS A 98 8.08 0.80 -8.23
CA LYS A 98 7.48 -0.13 -9.20
C LYS A 98 6.61 -1.20 -8.56
N GLU A 99 6.93 -1.57 -7.31
CA GLU A 99 6.23 -2.62 -6.57
C GLU A 99 4.92 -2.12 -5.95
N MET A 100 4.75 -0.80 -5.80
CA MET A 100 3.58 -0.21 -5.15
C MET A 100 2.26 -0.62 -5.79
N ARG A 101 2.18 -0.68 -7.12
CA ARG A 101 0.97 -1.13 -7.83
C ARG A 101 0.57 -2.57 -7.49
N HIS A 102 1.57 -3.42 -7.21
CA HIS A 102 1.33 -4.82 -6.85
C HIS A 102 0.82 -4.92 -5.42
N LEU A 103 1.40 -4.14 -4.49
CA LEU A 103 0.91 -4.02 -3.12
C LEU A 103 -0.54 -3.54 -3.09
N LYS A 104 -0.87 -2.47 -3.81
CA LYS A 104 -2.25 -1.97 -3.92
C LYS A 104 -3.22 -3.09 -4.34
N LYS A 105 -2.84 -3.89 -5.33
CA LYS A 105 -3.68 -4.99 -5.83
C LYS A 105 -3.81 -6.14 -4.83
N LEU A 106 -2.73 -6.50 -4.12
CA LEU A 106 -2.76 -7.53 -3.08
C LEU A 106 -3.67 -7.13 -1.92
N ILE A 107 -3.56 -5.89 -1.45
CA ILE A 107 -4.39 -5.35 -0.37
C ILE A 107 -5.86 -5.28 -0.79
N SER A 108 -6.17 -4.76 -1.99
CA SER A 108 -7.54 -4.71 -2.50
C SER A 108 -8.19 -6.10 -2.65
N LYS A 109 -7.39 -7.13 -2.88
CA LYS A 109 -7.85 -8.53 -2.96
C LYS A 109 -7.88 -9.23 -1.61
N GLN A 110 -7.45 -8.58 -0.54
CA GLN A 110 -7.27 -9.21 0.77
C GLN A 110 -6.46 -10.51 0.67
N ALA A 111 -5.33 -10.44 -0.06
CA ALA A 111 -4.53 -11.61 -0.36
C ALA A 111 -3.94 -12.23 0.91
N ALA A 112 -4.04 -13.56 1.05
CA ALA A 112 -3.36 -14.28 2.11
C ALA A 112 -1.84 -14.14 1.94
N PHE A 113 -1.14 -13.93 3.05
CA PHE A 113 0.32 -13.82 3.05
C PHE A 113 0.96 -15.21 3.04
N GLU A 114 1.83 -15.46 2.07
CA GLU A 114 2.60 -16.68 1.91
C GLU A 114 4.10 -16.31 1.90
N ALA A 115 4.82 -16.58 3.01
CA ALA A 115 6.21 -16.16 3.18
C ALA A 115 7.13 -16.65 2.06
N ASP A 116 7.06 -17.93 1.71
CA ASP A 116 7.89 -18.56 0.66
C ASP A 116 7.66 -17.94 -0.72
N LYS A 117 6.51 -17.31 -0.92
CA LYS A 117 6.12 -16.68 -2.17
C LYS A 117 6.48 -15.21 -2.20
N TYR A 118 6.11 -14.46 -1.16
CA TYR A 118 6.24 -13.00 -1.18
C TYR A 118 7.59 -12.49 -0.70
N LEU A 119 8.34 -13.25 0.11
CA LEU A 119 9.67 -12.84 0.57
C LEU A 119 10.80 -13.28 -0.37
N ASP A 120 10.56 -14.26 -1.25
CA ASP A 120 11.55 -14.72 -2.22
C ASP A 120 11.81 -13.66 -3.30
N ILE A 121 12.95 -12.98 -3.20
CA ILE A 121 13.37 -11.91 -4.12
C ILE A 121 13.70 -12.42 -5.54
N SER A 122 13.92 -13.72 -5.72
CA SER A 122 14.14 -14.31 -7.04
C SER A 122 12.88 -14.32 -7.91
N GLN A 123 11.71 -14.23 -7.29
CA GLN A 123 10.42 -14.17 -7.96
C GLN A 123 10.00 -12.72 -8.20
N ASP A 124 9.58 -12.40 -9.41
CA ASP A 124 9.02 -11.09 -9.74
C ASP A 124 7.62 -10.96 -9.10
N LEU A 125 7.44 -9.96 -8.23
CA LEU A 125 6.18 -9.70 -7.54
C LEU A 125 5.01 -9.53 -8.52
N ARG A 126 5.28 -8.99 -9.73
CA ARG A 126 4.30 -8.86 -10.81
C ARG A 126 3.68 -10.20 -11.22
N LYS A 127 4.46 -11.29 -11.18
CA LYS A 127 4.01 -12.64 -11.56
C LYS A 127 3.16 -13.29 -10.46
N LEU A 128 3.35 -12.87 -9.22
CA LEU A 128 2.65 -13.39 -8.05
C LEU A 128 1.25 -12.77 -7.86
N VAL A 129 1.03 -11.61 -8.46
CA VAL A 129 -0.21 -10.83 -8.36
C VAL A 129 -1.03 -11.03 -9.64
N LYS A 130 -1.73 -12.15 -9.72
CA LYS A 130 -2.70 -12.42 -10.81
C LYS A 130 -4.09 -11.87 -10.50
#